data_3e012ddd6b31846b586649657bbf7abf
#
_entry.id   3e012ddd6b31846b586649657bbf7abf
#
_cell.length_a   1.000
_cell.length_b   1.000
_cell.length_c   1.000
_cell.angle_alpha   90.00
_cell.angle_beta   90.00
_cell.angle_gamma   90.00
#
_symmetry.space_group_name_H-M   'P 1'
#
loop_
_entity.id
_entity.type
_entity.pdbx_description
1 polymer ?
#
loop_
_entity_poly.entity_id
_entity_poly.type
_entity_poly.pdbx_seq_one_letter_code
_entity_poly.pdbx_strand_id
1 'polypeptide(L)'
;MNTGLVVFICCVLVAVGVTLHLRKHDMLPIIHKVVDNTTATLVADTVKTKKPVVKRDFNISGSLKDTEGNGVAGVIVSDGFKCVKTDSRGRYKMKRDSLARFIYFSVPAEFEVPTHSATDRTACFYQAVSNKKKIYDFTLRRLPDGKETSYKMIVIGDPQVTNAYSPYYTSPDDNPIKKSDVERFTTQTMADIKQTIKSLPAGTPVYGLSMGDDVQYYGGYNAHLERQIRQALGSSKMRLFSVIGNHDQDGKALYRRKWEDNFGPTDFSFDRGDEHFVCINNCFFYRGKAYYSPGELRERQMRWLKQDLALTPKDKKVVLCYHIPFTFGNAPFGKAKPLGIKSEKGHYSSSRLSQLLALLHQFEGGYELFCGHTHFACNHEIRYEGEDVMEHCHAAACGNIWQSNINICGTPNGYYVYQFIGTRLTDCYYKGTFWDKNKQMTIFKAQTDFNGESYAEDWGLSKDKDKNILVANVFNADSHWRIVAIEDGKEYRMHRISSKGQDAFAAGYHHKYSESVSYRFVSKGNSYLLMNHLYYYVPKNPNARITIKASDPYGHTFTAESTDAVSEPFFNYAHYYEQENQEYKKARNSLLRDSTINRQKDSTQSNNHTKH
;
A
#
# COMPACT_ATOMS: atom_id res chain seq x y z
N MET A 1 26.48 6.98 -22.29
CA MET A 1 25.05 6.65 -22.21
C MET A 1 24.61 6.81 -20.77
N ASN A 2 23.67 7.72 -20.55
CA ASN A 2 23.33 8.29 -19.24
C ASN A 2 22.69 7.26 -18.28
N THR A 3 23.25 7.12 -17.10
CA THR A 3 22.74 6.30 -15.99
C THR A 3 21.28 6.62 -15.60
N GLY A 4 20.79 7.82 -15.91
CA GLY A 4 19.40 8.22 -15.69
C GLY A 4 18.38 7.48 -16.57
N LEU A 5 18.80 7.04 -17.75
CA LEU A 5 17.93 6.30 -18.67
C LEU A 5 17.71 4.84 -18.22
N VAL A 6 18.67 4.27 -17.50
CA VAL A 6 18.58 2.88 -17.01
C VAL A 6 17.64 2.77 -15.82
N VAL A 7 17.62 3.76 -14.93
CA VAL A 7 16.69 3.80 -13.78
C VAL A 7 15.25 4.06 -14.26
N PHE A 8 15.08 4.90 -15.29
CA PHE A 8 13.80 5.14 -15.93
C PHE A 8 13.22 3.88 -16.57
N ILE A 9 14.05 3.09 -17.23
CA ILE A 9 13.66 1.81 -17.85
C ILE A 9 13.27 0.78 -16.78
N CYS A 10 13.92 0.74 -15.62
CA CYS A 10 13.57 -0.21 -14.55
C CYS A 10 12.22 0.11 -13.88
N CYS A 11 11.89 1.37 -13.68
CA CYS A 11 10.56 1.75 -13.14
C CYS A 11 9.43 1.55 -14.17
N VAL A 12 9.70 1.77 -15.44
CA VAL A 12 8.74 1.54 -16.53
C VAL A 12 8.58 0.06 -16.85
N LEU A 13 9.63 -0.75 -16.73
CA LEU A 13 9.58 -2.20 -16.98
C LEU A 13 8.76 -2.97 -15.95
N VAL A 14 8.49 -2.41 -14.79
CA VAL A 14 7.61 -3.01 -13.78
C VAL A 14 6.13 -2.77 -14.10
N ALA A 15 5.81 -1.66 -14.77
CA ALA A 15 4.46 -1.39 -15.26
C ALA A 15 4.20 -2.02 -16.66
N VAL A 16 5.27 -2.37 -17.38
CA VAL A 16 5.20 -2.91 -18.74
C VAL A 16 5.64 -4.36 -18.70
N GLY A 17 4.70 -5.26 -18.83
CA GLY A 17 5.00 -6.66 -19.19
C GLY A 17 5.67 -6.71 -20.57
N VAL A 18 6.94 -6.36 -20.66
CA VAL A 18 7.71 -6.54 -21.91
C VAL A 18 7.96 -8.03 -22.06
N THR A 19 7.18 -8.64 -22.92
CA THR A 19 7.43 -9.97 -23.49
C THR A 19 8.65 -9.87 -24.38
N LEU A 20 9.83 -9.89 -23.82
CA LEU A 20 11.02 -10.24 -24.59
C LEU A 20 10.99 -11.73 -24.86
N HIS A 21 10.85 -12.07 -26.13
CA HIS A 21 11.02 -13.41 -26.66
C HIS A 21 12.47 -13.89 -26.42
N LEU A 22 12.73 -14.37 -25.21
CA LEU A 22 13.89 -15.21 -24.96
C LEU A 22 13.43 -16.65 -25.08
N ARG A 23 14.04 -17.37 -26.02
CA ARG A 23 13.74 -18.76 -26.34
C ARG A 23 13.74 -19.60 -25.07
N LYS A 24 12.57 -20.21 -24.82
CA LYS A 24 12.39 -21.27 -23.83
C LYS A 24 13.39 -22.39 -24.17
N HIS A 25 14.23 -22.78 -23.31
CA HIS A 25 14.50 -24.20 -23.03
C HIS A 25 15.55 -24.50 -21.95
N ASP A 26 16.36 -23.52 -21.46
CA ASP A 26 17.52 -23.89 -20.63
C ASP A 26 17.63 -23.21 -19.25
N MET A 27 16.62 -22.46 -18.79
CA MET A 27 16.75 -21.65 -17.55
C MET A 27 16.07 -22.22 -16.29
N LEU A 28 15.13 -23.15 -16.42
CA LEU A 28 14.38 -23.67 -15.26
C LEU A 28 15.21 -24.52 -14.26
N PRO A 29 16.20 -25.32 -14.68
CA PRO A 29 17.07 -26.05 -13.74
C PRO A 29 18.05 -25.16 -12.98
N ILE A 30 18.41 -24.00 -13.56
CA ILE A 30 19.40 -23.08 -12.98
C ILE A 30 18.80 -22.29 -11.81
N ILE A 31 17.51 -21.96 -11.89
CA ILE A 31 16.85 -21.17 -10.86
C ILE A 31 16.70 -21.94 -9.55
N HIS A 32 16.35 -23.23 -9.61
CA HIS A 32 16.27 -24.05 -8.39
C HIS A 32 17.64 -24.29 -7.73
N LYS A 33 18.70 -24.44 -8.52
CA LYS A 33 20.05 -24.64 -7.99
C LYS A 33 20.70 -23.36 -7.46
N VAL A 34 20.27 -22.19 -7.97
CA VAL A 34 20.76 -20.87 -7.53
C VAL A 34 20.11 -20.44 -6.22
N VAL A 35 18.83 -20.79 -6.00
CA VAL A 35 18.13 -20.45 -4.74
C VAL A 35 18.68 -21.25 -3.56
N ASP A 36 19.04 -22.51 -3.75
CA ASP A 36 19.63 -23.35 -2.69
C ASP A 36 21.10 -22.97 -2.35
N ASN A 37 21.85 -22.46 -3.33
CA ASN A 37 23.23 -22.05 -3.13
C ASN A 37 23.39 -20.58 -2.68
N THR A 38 22.42 -19.69 -2.96
CA THR A 38 22.54 -18.26 -2.56
C THR A 38 22.28 -18.01 -1.08
N THR A 39 21.60 -18.90 -0.37
CA THR A 39 21.52 -18.85 1.09
C THR A 39 22.88 -19.11 1.76
N ALA A 40 23.78 -19.80 1.08
CA ALA A 40 25.15 -20.06 1.57
C ALA A 40 26.14 -18.95 1.16
N THR A 41 25.97 -18.34 -0.03
CA THR A 41 26.97 -17.41 -0.59
C THR A 41 26.79 -15.95 -0.15
N LEU A 42 25.58 -15.53 0.22
CA LEU A 42 25.35 -14.18 0.79
C LEU A 42 25.91 -14.00 2.22
N VAL A 43 26.34 -15.10 2.85
CA VAL A 43 27.05 -15.07 4.14
C VAL A 43 28.57 -15.00 3.94
N ALA A 44 29.09 -15.34 2.76
CA ALA A 44 30.53 -15.53 2.54
C ALA A 44 31.29 -14.26 2.12
N ASP A 45 30.65 -13.27 1.50
CA ASP A 45 31.38 -12.12 0.91
C ASP A 45 31.61 -10.91 1.84
N THR A 46 31.27 -11.02 3.13
CA THR A 46 31.53 -9.94 4.12
C THR A 46 32.41 -10.36 5.28
N VAL A 47 33.19 -11.42 5.14
CA VAL A 47 34.04 -11.89 6.25
C VAL A 47 35.51 -11.97 5.86
N LYS A 48 36.24 -10.86 5.97
CA LYS A 48 37.65 -10.90 6.28
C LYS A 48 37.83 -10.81 7.81
N THR A 49 38.51 -11.83 8.35
CA THR A 49 38.93 -12.08 9.73
C THR A 49 37.83 -12.52 10.71
N LYS A 50 37.67 -13.83 10.87
CA LYS A 50 36.87 -14.44 11.93
C LYS A 50 37.73 -14.85 13.12
N LYS A 51 37.43 -14.25 14.28
CA LYS A 51 37.54 -14.99 15.55
C LYS A 51 36.42 -16.05 15.61
N PRO A 52 36.64 -17.23 16.19
CA PRO A 52 35.62 -18.27 16.25
C PRO A 52 34.36 -17.73 16.93
N VAL A 53 33.22 -17.81 16.23
CA VAL A 53 31.92 -17.47 16.82
C VAL A 53 31.59 -18.55 17.84
N VAL A 54 31.81 -18.25 19.10
CA VAL A 54 31.25 -19.05 20.20
C VAL A 54 29.75 -19.07 20.04
N LYS A 55 29.16 -20.25 19.81
CA LYS A 55 27.69 -20.45 19.83
C LYS A 55 27.17 -20.02 21.20
N ARG A 56 26.80 -18.76 21.33
CA ARG A 56 26.15 -18.27 22.54
C ARG A 56 24.72 -18.80 22.54
N ASP A 57 24.37 -19.55 23.54
CA ASP A 57 23.01 -20.02 23.78
C ASP A 57 22.19 -18.82 24.28
N PHE A 58 21.53 -18.11 23.35
CA PHE A 58 20.74 -16.92 23.67
C PHE A 58 19.39 -17.35 24.27
N ASN A 59 19.38 -17.59 25.56
CA ASN A 59 18.14 -17.75 26.31
C ASN A 59 17.66 -16.39 26.77
N ILE A 60 16.46 -16.03 26.42
CA ILE A 60 15.76 -14.86 26.92
C ILE A 60 14.47 -15.27 27.61
N SER A 61 14.04 -14.41 28.52
CA SER A 61 12.78 -14.55 29.24
C SER A 61 12.16 -13.17 29.47
N GLY A 62 10.94 -13.13 29.92
CA GLY A 62 10.27 -11.91 30.32
C GLY A 62 8.87 -12.17 30.82
N SER A 63 8.16 -11.11 31.09
CA SER A 63 6.77 -11.12 31.49
C SER A 63 5.96 -10.03 30.81
N LEU A 64 4.71 -10.32 30.54
CA LEU A 64 3.70 -9.35 30.20
C LEU A 64 2.77 -9.18 31.39
N LYS A 65 2.63 -7.95 31.86
CA LYS A 65 1.78 -7.60 32.99
C LYS A 65 0.86 -6.45 32.64
N ASP A 66 -0.30 -6.38 33.24
CA ASP A 66 -1.11 -5.18 33.17
C ASP A 66 -0.58 -4.08 34.10
N THR A 67 -1.19 -2.91 34.05
CA THR A 67 -0.82 -1.77 34.91
C THR A 67 -1.02 -2.01 36.40
N GLU A 68 -1.79 -3.03 36.77
CA GLU A 68 -2.03 -3.44 38.14
C GLU A 68 -1.02 -4.49 38.64
N GLY A 69 -0.13 -4.95 37.72
CA GLY A 69 0.89 -5.95 38.02
C GLY A 69 0.45 -7.40 37.80
N ASN A 70 -0.80 -7.64 37.35
CA ASN A 70 -1.29 -8.98 37.06
C ASN A 70 -0.66 -9.52 35.76
N GLY A 71 -0.32 -10.81 35.74
CA GLY A 71 0.21 -11.45 34.52
C GLY A 71 -0.83 -11.58 33.41
N VAL A 72 -0.45 -11.26 32.19
CA VAL A 72 -1.31 -11.40 31.02
C VAL A 72 -0.97 -12.72 30.32
N ALA A 73 -1.85 -13.70 30.46
CA ALA A 73 -1.69 -15.04 29.89
C ALA A 73 -2.05 -15.11 28.41
N GLY A 74 -1.50 -16.10 27.70
CA GLY A 74 -1.91 -16.45 26.33
C GLY A 74 -1.43 -15.48 25.23
N VAL A 75 -0.62 -14.48 25.55
CA VAL A 75 -0.12 -13.50 24.58
C VAL A 75 1.02 -14.12 23.76
N ILE A 76 0.95 -13.97 22.46
CA ILE A 76 2.01 -14.39 21.54
C ILE A 76 3.20 -13.43 21.68
N VAL A 77 4.38 -13.97 21.96
CA VAL A 77 5.65 -13.23 21.98
C VAL A 77 6.56 -13.80 20.93
N SER A 78 7.25 -12.94 20.21
CA SER A 78 8.10 -13.32 19.08
C SER A 78 9.43 -12.59 19.07
N ASP A 79 10.41 -13.20 18.40
CA ASP A 79 11.69 -12.60 18.04
C ASP A 79 11.85 -12.38 16.50
N GLY A 80 10.75 -12.59 15.75
CA GLY A 80 10.72 -12.54 14.27
C GLY A 80 11.10 -13.87 13.60
N PHE A 81 11.40 -14.91 14.40
CA PHE A 81 11.75 -16.26 13.93
C PHE A 81 10.93 -17.33 14.65
N LYS A 82 10.63 -17.12 15.89
CA LYS A 82 9.88 -18.03 16.78
C LYS A 82 8.76 -17.28 17.47
N CYS A 83 7.67 -18.01 17.74
CA CYS A 83 6.56 -17.55 18.54
C CYS A 83 6.39 -18.46 19.74
N VAL A 84 6.11 -17.88 20.90
CA VAL A 84 5.73 -18.58 22.13
C VAL A 84 4.54 -17.86 22.77
N LYS A 85 3.78 -18.53 23.64
CA LYS A 85 2.74 -17.89 24.45
C LYS A 85 3.20 -17.66 25.87
N THR A 86 2.69 -16.60 26.49
CA THR A 86 2.82 -16.38 27.93
C THR A 86 2.01 -17.42 28.73
N ASP A 87 2.56 -17.84 29.88
CA ASP A 87 1.89 -18.75 30.83
C ASP A 87 0.78 -18.01 31.62
N SER A 88 0.11 -18.72 32.53
CA SER A 88 -0.95 -18.18 33.41
C SER A 88 -0.50 -17.01 34.31
N ARG A 89 0.80 -16.79 34.45
CA ARG A 89 1.39 -15.67 35.21
C ARG A 89 1.98 -14.60 34.30
N GLY A 90 1.67 -14.65 33.01
CA GLY A 90 2.18 -13.73 32.01
C GLY A 90 3.66 -13.91 31.65
N ARG A 91 4.30 -15.02 32.02
CA ARG A 91 5.73 -15.24 31.81
C ARG A 91 5.99 -16.00 30.51
N TYR A 92 7.09 -15.69 29.86
CA TYR A 92 7.55 -16.45 28.69
C TYR A 92 9.05 -16.70 28.74
N LYS A 93 9.48 -17.68 27.97
CA LYS A 93 10.89 -18.05 27.80
C LYS A 93 11.11 -18.57 26.39
N MET A 94 12.14 -18.13 25.72
CA MET A 94 12.47 -18.62 24.39
C MET A 94 13.98 -18.65 24.15
N LYS A 95 14.39 -19.50 23.21
CA LYS A 95 15.74 -19.46 22.63
C LYS A 95 15.72 -18.49 21.46
N ARG A 96 16.21 -17.26 21.69
CA ARG A 96 16.27 -16.20 20.71
C ARG A 96 17.14 -16.58 19.52
N ASP A 97 16.71 -16.26 18.32
CA ASP A 97 17.53 -16.35 17.12
C ASP A 97 18.65 -15.30 17.13
N SER A 98 19.82 -15.66 16.59
CA SER A 98 20.98 -14.75 16.55
C SER A 98 20.78 -13.54 15.64
N LEU A 99 19.87 -13.61 14.69
CA LEU A 99 19.51 -12.54 13.74
C LEU A 99 18.36 -11.68 14.23
N ALA A 100 17.72 -12.04 15.35
CA ALA A 100 16.62 -11.28 15.92
C ALA A 100 17.03 -9.85 16.27
N ARG A 101 16.26 -8.87 15.82
CA ARG A 101 16.48 -7.45 16.13
C ARG A 101 15.60 -6.95 17.26
N PHE A 102 14.45 -7.57 17.45
CA PHE A 102 13.46 -7.18 18.43
C PHE A 102 12.96 -8.39 19.20
N ILE A 103 12.46 -8.13 20.41
CA ILE A 103 11.50 -8.97 21.10
C ILE A 103 10.22 -8.17 21.16
N TYR A 104 9.12 -8.76 20.73
CA TYR A 104 7.83 -8.10 20.62
C TYR A 104 6.67 -9.04 20.92
N PHE A 105 5.50 -8.49 21.11
CA PHE A 105 4.29 -9.29 21.37
C PHE A 105 3.17 -8.90 20.41
N SER A 106 2.30 -9.85 20.10
CA SER A 106 1.03 -9.58 19.43
C SER A 106 0.12 -8.86 20.42
N VAL A 107 -0.26 -7.61 20.13
CA VAL A 107 -1.06 -6.78 21.04
C VAL A 107 -2.44 -7.41 21.20
N PRO A 108 -2.86 -7.86 22.42
CA PRO A 108 -4.15 -8.49 22.59
C PRO A 108 -5.30 -7.50 22.46
N ALA A 109 -6.47 -7.97 22.01
CA ALA A 109 -7.63 -7.13 21.74
C ALA A 109 -8.19 -6.39 22.97
N GLU A 110 -8.01 -6.95 24.17
CA GLU A 110 -8.48 -6.38 25.44
C GLU A 110 -7.59 -5.26 25.99
N PHE A 111 -6.48 -4.95 25.28
CA PHE A 111 -5.49 -3.98 25.75
C PHE A 111 -5.32 -2.82 24.78
N GLU A 112 -4.98 -1.67 25.32
CA GLU A 112 -4.58 -0.53 24.51
C GLU A 112 -3.35 -0.87 23.66
N VAL A 113 -3.32 -0.40 22.41
CA VAL A 113 -2.09 -0.46 21.60
C VAL A 113 -1.07 0.50 22.21
N PRO A 114 0.09 0.02 22.67
CA PRO A 114 1.16 0.90 23.10
C PRO A 114 1.65 1.78 21.96
N THR A 115 2.00 3.02 22.25
CA THR A 115 2.48 3.97 21.26
C THR A 115 3.78 4.61 21.72
N HIS A 116 4.54 5.20 20.79
CA HIS A 116 5.81 5.84 21.12
C HIS A 116 5.64 7.00 22.12
N SER A 117 4.56 7.77 21.99
CA SER A 117 4.22 8.82 22.96
C SER A 117 2.75 9.26 22.84
N ALA A 118 2.35 10.21 23.66
CA ALA A 118 1.03 10.85 23.55
C ALA A 118 0.83 11.64 22.26
N THR A 119 1.92 12.11 21.64
CA THR A 119 1.91 12.92 20.40
C THR A 119 2.38 12.13 19.18
N ASP A 120 2.93 10.94 19.38
CA ASP A 120 3.31 9.99 18.33
C ASP A 120 2.54 8.68 18.56
N ARG A 121 1.42 8.52 17.88
CA ARG A 121 0.49 7.39 18.03
C ARG A 121 0.86 6.18 17.17
N THR A 122 2.05 6.16 16.56
CA THR A 122 2.54 4.94 15.93
C THR A 122 2.81 3.86 16.97
N ALA A 123 2.46 2.62 16.65
CA ALA A 123 2.47 1.50 17.58
C ALA A 123 3.90 1.14 18.04
N CYS A 124 4.06 0.89 19.34
CA CYS A 124 5.34 0.55 19.96
C CYS A 124 5.18 -0.67 20.90
N PHE A 125 5.11 -1.86 20.32
CA PHE A 125 4.87 -3.14 21.00
C PHE A 125 6.13 -4.02 21.06
N TYR A 126 7.30 -3.43 20.93
CA TYR A 126 8.58 -4.13 20.80
C TYR A 126 9.69 -3.48 21.63
N GLN A 127 10.73 -4.24 21.85
CA GLN A 127 12.01 -3.76 22.43
C GLN A 127 13.16 -4.23 21.56
N ALA A 128 14.12 -3.35 21.30
CA ALA A 128 15.32 -3.70 20.55
C ALA A 128 16.18 -4.71 21.33
N VAL A 129 16.70 -5.69 20.60
CA VAL A 129 17.59 -6.71 21.16
C VAL A 129 18.94 -6.10 21.51
N SER A 130 19.41 -6.40 22.73
CA SER A 130 20.76 -6.09 23.19
C SER A 130 21.48 -7.37 23.60
N ASN A 131 22.78 -7.45 23.28
CA ASN A 131 23.60 -8.60 23.69
C ASN A 131 23.75 -8.73 25.21
N LYS A 132 23.52 -7.64 25.95
CA LYS A 132 23.61 -7.61 27.42
C LYS A 132 22.27 -7.91 28.10
N LYS A 133 21.14 -7.74 27.39
CA LYS A 133 19.79 -7.88 27.94
C LYS A 133 19.29 -9.30 27.71
N LYS A 134 18.83 -9.95 28.78
CA LYS A 134 18.23 -11.30 28.74
C LYS A 134 16.76 -11.30 29.15
N ILE A 135 16.28 -10.24 29.79
CA ILE A 135 14.91 -10.11 30.27
C ILE A 135 14.22 -8.97 29.51
N TYR A 136 13.07 -9.26 28.92
CA TYR A 136 12.25 -8.33 28.17
C TYR A 136 10.83 -8.35 28.74
N ASP A 137 10.56 -7.42 29.65
CA ASP A 137 9.25 -7.27 30.28
C ASP A 137 8.44 -6.19 29.58
N PHE A 138 7.13 -6.38 29.50
CA PHE A 138 6.19 -5.43 28.91
C PHE A 138 5.05 -5.16 29.88
N THR A 139 4.56 -3.92 29.86
CA THR A 139 3.39 -3.50 30.63
C THR A 139 2.29 -3.06 29.66
N LEU A 140 1.08 -3.57 29.88
CA LEU A 140 -0.08 -3.34 29.03
C LEU A 140 -1.16 -2.63 29.85
N ARG A 141 -1.85 -1.67 29.24
CA ARG A 141 -3.02 -1.04 29.84
C ARG A 141 -4.28 -1.70 29.27
N ARG A 142 -5.16 -2.17 30.17
CA ARG A 142 -6.45 -2.73 29.76
C ARG A 142 -7.33 -1.64 29.15
N LEU A 143 -8.12 -2.01 28.13
CA LEU A 143 -9.22 -1.20 27.67
C LEU A 143 -10.29 -1.14 28.77
N PRO A 144 -10.91 0.04 29.02
CA PRO A 144 -11.88 0.20 30.10
C PRO A 144 -13.04 -0.81 30.02
N ASP A 145 -13.53 -1.03 28.80
CA ASP A 145 -14.70 -1.88 28.53
C ASP A 145 -14.31 -3.27 28.00
N GLY A 146 -13.02 -3.64 28.11
CA GLY A 146 -12.49 -4.88 27.57
C GLY A 146 -12.35 -4.85 26.03
N LYS A 147 -12.47 -6.03 25.41
CA LYS A 147 -12.35 -6.19 23.96
C LYS A 147 -13.49 -5.46 23.24
N GLU A 148 -13.13 -4.62 22.26
CA GLU A 148 -14.11 -3.96 21.41
C GLU A 148 -14.83 -4.98 20.53
N THR A 149 -16.15 -4.88 20.45
CA THR A 149 -16.99 -5.69 19.54
C THR A 149 -17.18 -5.03 18.20
N SER A 150 -16.83 -3.75 18.10
CA SER A 150 -16.98 -2.92 16.89
C SER A 150 -15.93 -1.83 16.90
N TYR A 151 -15.23 -1.66 15.78
CA TYR A 151 -14.22 -0.60 15.61
C TYR A 151 -14.03 -0.24 14.14
N LYS A 152 -13.42 0.92 13.91
CA LYS A 152 -13.02 1.32 12.55
C LYS A 152 -11.51 1.18 12.34
N MET A 153 -11.14 0.69 11.17
CA MET A 153 -9.75 0.67 10.69
C MET A 153 -9.62 1.65 9.52
N ILE A 154 -8.78 2.66 9.68
CA ILE A 154 -8.41 3.58 8.60
C ILE A 154 -7.16 3.03 7.94
N VAL A 155 -7.25 2.76 6.63
CA VAL A 155 -6.14 2.20 5.85
C VAL A 155 -5.63 3.25 4.88
N ILE A 156 -4.33 3.51 4.93
CA ILE A 156 -3.63 4.51 4.13
C ILE A 156 -2.71 3.76 3.17
N GLY A 157 -2.97 3.87 1.86
CA GLY A 157 -2.08 3.34 0.84
C GLY A 157 -0.99 4.35 0.49
N ASP A 158 0.22 3.92 0.33
CA ASP A 158 1.34 4.57 -0.33
C ASP A 158 1.40 6.11 -0.12
N PRO A 159 1.71 6.61 1.09
CA PRO A 159 1.97 8.04 1.31
C PRO A 159 3.11 8.58 0.47
N GLN A 160 4.12 7.80 0.24
CA GLN A 160 5.26 7.94 -0.66
C GLN A 160 5.82 9.35 -0.76
N VAL A 161 6.03 9.96 0.41
CA VAL A 161 6.61 11.30 0.49
C VAL A 161 8.07 11.30 0.04
N THR A 162 8.47 12.31 -0.72
CA THR A 162 9.79 12.39 -1.33
C THR A 162 10.68 13.42 -0.67
N ASN A 163 11.97 13.37 -0.96
CA ASN A 163 12.89 14.44 -0.64
C ASN A 163 12.55 15.66 -1.48
N ALA A 164 12.30 16.80 -0.86
CA ALA A 164 11.96 18.06 -1.51
C ALA A 164 12.95 18.51 -2.61
N TYR A 165 14.15 17.96 -2.60
CA TYR A 165 15.22 18.32 -3.54
C TYR A 165 15.48 17.28 -4.63
N SER A 166 14.64 16.27 -4.75
CA SER A 166 14.80 15.29 -5.84
C SER A 166 14.38 15.91 -7.18
N PRO A 167 15.27 15.91 -8.20
CA PRO A 167 14.92 16.41 -9.54
C PRO A 167 13.87 15.53 -10.25
N TYR A 168 13.55 14.35 -9.70
CA TYR A 168 12.66 13.38 -10.34
C TYR A 168 11.22 13.43 -9.84
N TYR A 169 10.97 13.92 -8.60
CA TYR A 169 9.68 13.79 -7.92
C TYR A 169 9.33 15.02 -7.09
N THR A 170 9.58 16.14 -7.61
CA THR A 170 9.05 17.37 -7.03
C THR A 170 7.66 17.59 -7.59
N SER A 171 6.69 17.73 -6.73
CA SER A 171 5.33 17.99 -7.12
C SER A 171 5.21 19.30 -7.91
N PRO A 172 4.53 19.31 -9.06
CA PRO A 172 4.34 20.55 -9.82
C PRO A 172 3.35 21.52 -9.15
N ASP A 173 2.47 21.04 -8.29
CA ASP A 173 1.53 21.87 -7.54
C ASP A 173 2.07 22.29 -6.17
N ASP A 174 3.27 21.80 -5.80
CA ASP A 174 3.99 22.31 -4.65
C ASP A 174 5.19 23.13 -5.08
N ASN A 175 5.30 24.29 -4.55
CA ASN A 175 6.57 24.97 -4.52
C ASN A 175 7.44 24.29 -3.46
N PRO A 176 8.56 23.62 -3.81
CA PRO A 176 9.39 22.89 -2.86
C PRO A 176 9.98 23.80 -1.75
N ILE A 177 9.90 25.10 -1.92
CA ILE A 177 10.28 26.09 -0.91
C ILE A 177 9.15 26.34 0.08
N LYS A 178 7.89 26.27 -0.37
CA LYS A 178 6.70 26.56 0.45
C LYS A 178 6.14 25.33 1.13
N LYS A 179 6.04 24.19 0.40
CA LYS A 179 5.45 22.94 0.91
C LYS A 179 6.21 21.73 0.39
N SER A 180 6.52 20.83 1.29
CA SER A 180 7.05 19.51 0.97
C SER A 180 5.91 18.49 0.85
N ASP A 181 6.20 17.32 0.27
CA ASP A 181 5.25 16.20 0.22
C ASP A 181 4.76 15.80 1.62
N VAL A 182 5.66 15.78 2.60
CA VAL A 182 5.30 15.51 4.02
C VAL A 182 4.35 16.56 4.55
N GLU A 183 4.57 17.83 4.22
CA GLU A 183 3.69 18.91 4.65
C GLU A 183 2.30 18.77 4.02
N ARG A 184 2.22 18.44 2.75
CA ARG A 184 0.95 18.14 2.08
C ARG A 184 0.26 16.92 2.69
N PHE A 185 0.98 15.83 2.89
CA PHE A 185 0.43 14.65 3.54
C PHE A 185 -0.13 15.01 4.93
N THR A 186 0.60 15.81 5.70
CA THR A 186 0.21 16.25 7.05
C THR A 186 -1.01 17.16 7.03
N THR A 187 -1.01 18.17 6.14
CA THR A 187 -2.03 19.24 6.11
C THR A 187 -3.24 18.89 5.26
N GLN A 188 -3.14 17.90 4.37
CA GLN A 188 -4.23 17.43 3.53
C GLN A 188 -4.75 16.08 4.04
N THR A 189 -4.08 14.98 3.74
CA THR A 189 -4.56 13.62 4.06
C THR A 189 -4.75 13.40 5.55
N MET A 190 -3.73 13.70 6.37
CA MET A 190 -3.84 13.50 7.83
C MET A 190 -4.79 14.49 8.49
N ALA A 191 -4.95 15.70 7.94
CA ALA A 191 -5.94 16.65 8.40
C ALA A 191 -7.37 16.17 8.12
N ASP A 192 -7.62 15.63 6.92
CA ASP A 192 -8.91 15.04 6.55
C ASP A 192 -9.23 13.79 7.39
N ILE A 193 -8.24 12.92 7.64
CA ILE A 193 -8.40 11.77 8.56
C ILE A 193 -8.82 12.24 9.96
N LYS A 194 -8.19 13.28 10.50
CA LYS A 194 -8.58 13.86 11.79
C LYS A 194 -10.02 14.38 11.79
N GLN A 195 -10.42 15.00 10.70
CA GLN A 195 -11.81 15.47 10.50
C GLN A 195 -12.78 14.29 10.44
N THR A 196 -12.45 13.25 9.67
CA THR A 196 -13.25 12.03 9.59
C THR A 196 -13.40 11.38 10.97
N ILE A 197 -12.32 11.21 11.73
CA ILE A 197 -12.38 10.67 13.09
C ILE A 197 -13.27 11.55 13.99
N LYS A 198 -13.17 12.86 13.88
CA LYS A 198 -13.99 13.81 14.65
C LYS A 198 -15.47 13.73 14.31
N SER A 199 -15.82 13.36 13.07
CA SER A 199 -17.21 13.23 12.63
C SER A 199 -17.87 11.90 13.06
N LEU A 200 -17.11 10.94 13.55
CA LEU A 200 -17.63 9.69 14.07
C LEU A 200 -18.34 9.89 15.43
N PRO A 201 -19.26 9.02 15.79
CA PRO A 201 -19.86 9.04 17.13
C PRO A 201 -18.79 9.06 18.23
N ALA A 202 -19.04 9.81 19.29
CA ALA A 202 -18.10 9.90 20.41
C ALA A 202 -17.82 8.50 21.00
N GLY A 203 -16.56 8.21 21.27
CA GLY A 203 -16.15 6.91 21.81
C GLY A 203 -15.94 5.83 20.76
N THR A 204 -16.20 6.08 19.46
CA THR A 204 -15.90 5.08 18.41
C THR A 204 -14.41 4.72 18.42
N PRO A 205 -14.05 3.43 18.64
CA PRO A 205 -12.67 2.99 18.54
C PRO A 205 -12.17 3.09 17.09
N VAL A 206 -11.02 3.74 16.90
CA VAL A 206 -10.42 3.92 15.57
C VAL A 206 -8.94 3.57 15.61
N TYR A 207 -8.53 2.73 14.69
CA TYR A 207 -7.15 2.30 14.47
C TYR A 207 -6.69 2.67 13.06
N GLY A 208 -5.39 2.75 12.85
CA GLY A 208 -4.79 3.06 11.56
C GLY A 208 -3.84 1.96 11.09
N LEU A 209 -3.77 1.81 9.78
CA LEU A 209 -2.83 0.92 9.11
C LEU A 209 -2.26 1.63 7.88
N SER A 210 -0.93 1.80 7.82
CA SER A 210 -0.23 2.21 6.61
C SER A 210 0.24 0.98 5.85
N MET A 211 -0.04 0.95 4.54
CA MET A 211 0.24 -0.22 3.69
C MET A 211 1.64 -0.23 3.10
N GLY A 212 2.54 0.64 3.58
CA GLY A 212 3.91 0.75 3.12
C GLY A 212 4.12 1.79 2.04
N ASP A 213 5.38 1.91 1.60
CA ASP A 213 5.85 3.00 0.78
C ASP A 213 5.50 4.35 1.42
N ASP A 214 5.82 4.46 2.71
CA ASP A 214 5.64 5.70 3.46
C ASP A 214 6.56 6.81 2.92
N VAL A 215 7.74 6.43 2.42
CA VAL A 215 8.74 7.34 1.84
C VAL A 215 9.29 6.82 0.52
N GLN A 216 9.82 7.75 -0.26
CA GLN A 216 10.65 7.44 -1.41
C GLN A 216 11.95 8.24 -1.34
N TYR A 217 13.07 7.52 -1.24
CA TYR A 217 14.38 8.14 -1.14
C TYR A 217 15.01 8.39 -2.52
N TYR A 218 15.31 9.66 -2.80
CA TYR A 218 16.12 10.05 -3.93
C TYR A 218 17.45 10.61 -3.44
N GLY A 219 18.53 10.13 -4.04
CA GLY A 219 19.86 10.56 -3.64
C GLY A 219 20.39 9.91 -2.35
N GLY A 220 19.63 9.02 -1.72
CA GLY A 220 20.06 8.29 -0.55
C GLY A 220 19.10 8.37 0.64
N TYR A 221 19.42 7.64 1.70
CA TYR A 221 18.65 7.62 2.93
C TYR A 221 18.55 9.02 3.57
N ASN A 222 17.34 9.39 3.96
CA ASN A 222 17.03 10.65 4.64
C ASN A 222 16.33 10.39 5.98
N ALA A 223 17.10 10.44 7.06
CA ALA A 223 16.58 10.22 8.41
C ALA A 223 15.60 11.32 8.87
N HIS A 224 15.68 12.52 8.32
CA HIS A 224 14.78 13.59 8.66
C HIS A 224 13.41 13.34 8.05
N LEU A 225 13.36 13.00 6.76
CA LEU A 225 12.14 12.64 6.05
C LEU A 225 11.41 11.48 6.73
N GLU A 226 12.14 10.42 7.12
CA GLU A 226 11.55 9.26 7.78
C GLU A 226 10.95 9.60 9.16
N ARG A 227 11.60 10.48 9.92
CA ARG A 227 11.03 10.96 11.18
C ARG A 227 9.79 11.84 10.95
N GLN A 228 9.82 12.70 9.93
CA GLN A 228 8.69 13.56 9.61
C GLN A 228 7.45 12.75 9.21
N ILE A 229 7.59 11.74 8.35
CA ILE A 229 6.46 10.89 7.95
C ILE A 229 5.92 10.10 9.15
N ARG A 230 6.78 9.55 10.00
CA ARG A 230 6.34 8.88 11.23
C ARG A 230 5.53 9.84 12.14
N GLN A 231 6.02 11.06 12.33
CA GLN A 231 5.31 12.08 13.11
C GLN A 231 3.95 12.44 12.46
N ALA A 232 3.90 12.55 11.13
CA ALA A 232 2.66 12.80 10.42
C ALA A 232 1.64 11.66 10.63
N LEU A 233 2.05 10.42 10.42
CA LEU A 233 1.24 9.22 10.65
C LEU A 233 0.77 9.12 12.10
N GLY A 234 1.65 9.39 13.07
CA GLY A 234 1.35 9.36 14.50
C GLY A 234 0.56 10.56 15.01
N SER A 235 0.28 11.57 14.17
CA SER A 235 -0.28 12.86 14.61
C SER A 235 -1.78 12.84 14.89
N SER A 236 -2.50 11.78 14.55
CA SER A 236 -3.94 11.65 14.82
C SER A 236 -4.18 10.96 16.18
N LYS A 237 -5.45 10.87 16.59
CA LYS A 237 -5.82 10.12 17.80
C LYS A 237 -5.82 8.61 17.58
N MET A 238 -5.86 8.12 16.35
CA MET A 238 -5.81 6.69 16.04
C MET A 238 -4.42 6.13 16.35
N ARG A 239 -4.37 4.93 16.89
CA ARG A 239 -3.13 4.16 17.03
C ARG A 239 -2.85 3.45 15.72
N LEU A 240 -1.66 3.65 15.15
CA LEU A 240 -1.34 3.27 13.78
C LEU A 240 -0.22 2.24 13.73
N PHE A 241 -0.45 1.18 12.97
CA PHE A 241 0.56 0.20 12.57
C PHE A 241 1.04 0.49 11.14
N SER A 242 2.29 0.16 10.84
CA SER A 242 2.85 0.33 9.50
C SER A 242 3.37 -0.98 8.95
N VAL A 243 3.02 -1.27 7.71
CA VAL A 243 3.65 -2.28 6.86
C VAL A 243 4.83 -1.62 6.15
N ILE A 244 5.90 -2.34 5.88
CA ILE A 244 7.03 -1.81 5.12
C ILE A 244 6.83 -2.03 3.62
N GLY A 245 7.04 -1.00 2.80
CA GLY A 245 6.99 -1.08 1.35
C GLY A 245 8.36 -1.25 0.68
N ASN A 246 8.37 -1.33 -0.64
CA ASN A 246 9.61 -1.50 -1.38
C ASN A 246 10.45 -0.23 -1.46
N HIS A 247 9.83 0.95 -1.50
CA HIS A 247 10.53 2.24 -1.49
C HIS A 247 11.08 2.58 -0.10
N ASP A 248 10.48 2.12 0.97
CA ASP A 248 10.98 2.29 2.34
C ASP A 248 12.34 1.58 2.56
N GLN A 249 12.58 0.50 1.84
CA GLN A 249 13.81 -0.30 1.98
C GLN A 249 14.73 -0.24 0.74
N ASP A 250 14.22 0.07 -0.44
CA ASP A 250 14.95 0.27 -1.71
C ASP A 250 16.03 -0.82 -1.96
N GLY A 251 15.75 -2.07 -1.60
CA GLY A 251 16.67 -3.21 -1.71
C GLY A 251 17.91 -3.13 -0.82
N LYS A 252 18.00 -2.14 0.06
CA LYS A 252 19.18 -1.88 0.91
C LYS A 252 18.92 -2.29 2.35
N ALA A 253 19.76 -3.17 2.88
CA ALA A 253 19.66 -3.61 4.27
C ALA A 253 19.75 -2.45 5.28
N LEU A 254 20.47 -1.38 4.94
CA LEU A 254 20.57 -0.19 5.77
C LEU A 254 19.21 0.51 5.91
N TYR A 255 18.49 0.74 4.79
CA TYR A 255 17.22 1.45 4.79
C TYR A 255 16.17 0.65 5.57
N ARG A 256 16.07 -0.66 5.33
CA ARG A 256 15.22 -1.53 6.13
C ARG A 256 15.52 -1.44 7.62
N ARG A 257 16.81 -1.45 8.03
CA ARG A 257 17.17 -1.32 9.44
C ARG A 257 16.76 0.02 10.03
N LYS A 258 16.84 1.09 9.26
CA LYS A 258 16.44 2.43 9.68
C LYS A 258 14.94 2.54 9.81
N TRP A 259 14.19 1.96 8.89
CA TRP A 259 12.74 1.82 9.01
C TRP A 259 12.39 1.01 10.28
N GLU A 260 13.04 -0.13 10.51
CA GLU A 260 12.85 -0.94 11.71
C GLU A 260 13.20 -0.17 13.00
N ASP A 261 14.18 0.73 12.99
CA ASP A 261 14.51 1.59 14.14
C ASP A 261 13.39 2.60 14.45
N ASN A 262 12.55 2.96 13.47
CA ASN A 262 11.44 3.90 13.62
C ASN A 262 10.09 3.21 13.87
N PHE A 263 9.82 2.08 13.21
CA PHE A 263 8.51 1.42 13.22
C PHE A 263 8.52 0.02 13.86
N GLY A 264 9.69 -0.56 14.10
CA GLY A 264 9.84 -1.86 14.74
C GLY A 264 9.94 -3.04 13.77
N PRO A 265 9.48 -4.24 14.17
CA PRO A 265 9.59 -5.44 13.35
C PRO A 265 8.78 -5.32 12.06
N THR A 266 9.30 -5.91 10.95
CA THR A 266 8.63 -5.93 9.65
C THR A 266 7.63 -7.07 9.49
N ASP A 267 7.76 -8.10 10.32
CA ASP A 267 6.86 -9.25 10.37
C ASP A 267 6.31 -9.34 11.79
N PHE A 268 5.02 -9.06 11.99
CA PHE A 268 4.38 -9.00 13.31
C PHE A 268 2.86 -9.23 13.21
N SER A 269 2.22 -9.45 14.34
CA SER A 269 0.77 -9.56 14.45
C SER A 269 0.20 -8.73 15.61
N PHE A 270 -1.09 -8.46 15.56
CA PHE A 270 -1.85 -7.82 16.63
C PHE A 270 -3.34 -8.17 16.51
N ASP A 271 -4.05 -8.10 17.64
CA ASP A 271 -5.49 -8.35 17.66
C ASP A 271 -6.26 -7.05 17.87
N ARG A 272 -7.36 -6.87 17.14
CA ARG A 272 -8.42 -5.91 17.46
C ARG A 272 -9.77 -6.57 17.28
N GLY A 273 -10.69 -6.35 18.21
CA GLY A 273 -11.95 -7.08 18.21
C GLY A 273 -11.74 -8.59 18.09
N ASP A 274 -12.39 -9.20 17.15
CA ASP A 274 -12.27 -10.62 16.83
C ASP A 274 -11.33 -10.88 15.63
N GLU A 275 -10.59 -9.86 15.19
CA GLU A 275 -9.61 -9.96 14.11
C GLU A 275 -8.20 -10.14 14.65
N HIS A 276 -7.46 -11.01 13.97
CA HIS A 276 -6.01 -11.17 14.07
C HIS A 276 -5.35 -10.59 12.81
N PHE A 277 -4.74 -9.43 12.97
CA PHE A 277 -3.98 -8.78 11.90
C PHE A 277 -2.56 -9.32 11.86
N VAL A 278 -2.11 -9.69 10.68
CA VAL A 278 -0.74 -10.13 10.44
C VAL A 278 -0.11 -9.22 9.41
N CYS A 279 0.89 -8.44 9.82
CA CYS A 279 1.67 -7.59 8.93
C CYS A 279 2.97 -8.31 8.55
N ILE A 280 3.27 -8.37 7.25
CA ILE A 280 4.42 -9.13 6.76
C ILE A 280 5.12 -8.42 5.59
N ASN A 281 6.44 -8.36 5.65
CA ASN A 281 7.26 -7.79 4.58
C ASN A 281 7.36 -8.76 3.41
N ASN A 282 6.55 -8.58 2.38
CA ASN A 282 6.57 -9.38 1.17
C ASN A 282 7.40 -8.77 0.02
N CYS A 283 8.16 -7.71 0.29
CA CYS A 283 9.07 -7.11 -0.69
C CYS A 283 10.34 -7.96 -0.81
N PHE A 284 10.45 -8.68 -1.89
CA PHE A 284 11.61 -9.51 -2.18
C PHE A 284 12.47 -8.87 -3.26
N PHE A 285 13.71 -8.51 -2.93
CA PHE A 285 14.64 -7.90 -3.87
C PHE A 285 15.61 -8.92 -4.45
N TYR A 286 15.70 -8.97 -5.78
CA TYR A 286 16.66 -9.78 -6.48
C TYR A 286 17.99 -9.03 -6.59
N ARG A 287 19.05 -9.63 -6.03
CA ARG A 287 20.41 -9.05 -6.00
C ARG A 287 20.45 -7.60 -5.47
N GLY A 288 19.50 -7.24 -4.59
CA GLY A 288 19.42 -5.92 -3.98
C GLY A 288 19.11 -4.76 -4.94
N LYS A 289 18.60 -5.03 -6.14
CA LYS A 289 18.37 -3.99 -7.16
C LYS A 289 16.95 -3.91 -7.68
N ALA A 290 16.31 -5.04 -7.87
CA ALA A 290 14.94 -5.11 -8.38
C ALA A 290 14.10 -5.93 -7.41
N TYR A 291 12.88 -5.48 -7.13
CA TYR A 291 11.93 -6.26 -6.35
C TYR A 291 11.11 -7.17 -7.27
N TYR A 292 10.60 -8.25 -6.69
CA TYR A 292 9.66 -9.11 -7.36
C TYR A 292 8.25 -8.52 -7.28
N SER A 293 7.56 -8.56 -8.39
CA SER A 293 6.13 -8.36 -8.47
C SER A 293 5.56 -9.54 -9.25
N PRO A 294 4.67 -10.33 -8.72
CA PRO A 294 3.93 -10.19 -7.44
C PRO A 294 4.82 -10.30 -6.19
N GLY A 295 4.26 -9.91 -5.03
CA GLY A 295 4.92 -10.04 -3.73
C GLY A 295 5.31 -11.48 -3.41
N GLU A 296 6.36 -11.68 -2.62
CA GLU A 296 6.87 -13.02 -2.31
C GLU A 296 7.34 -13.12 -0.84
N LEU A 297 7.23 -14.31 -0.26
CA LEU A 297 7.66 -14.57 1.10
C LEU A 297 8.86 -15.53 1.14
N ARG A 298 9.79 -15.23 2.04
CA ARG A 298 10.90 -16.12 2.34
C ARG A 298 10.43 -17.30 3.18
N GLU A 299 11.12 -18.42 3.08
CA GLU A 299 10.84 -19.63 3.88
C GLU A 299 10.84 -19.35 5.39
N ARG A 300 11.70 -18.47 5.85
CA ARG A 300 11.75 -17.99 7.24
C ARG A 300 10.44 -17.35 7.68
N GLN A 301 9.86 -16.50 6.83
CA GLN A 301 8.60 -15.80 7.11
C GLN A 301 7.43 -16.78 7.11
N MET A 302 7.42 -17.75 6.20
CA MET A 302 6.42 -18.83 6.21
C MET A 302 6.48 -19.68 7.48
N ARG A 303 7.69 -19.98 7.99
CA ARG A 303 7.85 -20.68 9.29
C ARG A 303 7.38 -19.85 10.47
N TRP A 304 7.65 -18.55 10.46
CA TRP A 304 7.16 -17.64 11.49
C TRP A 304 5.63 -17.54 11.44
N LEU A 305 5.04 -17.30 10.28
CA LEU A 305 3.60 -17.18 10.07
C LEU A 305 2.85 -18.46 10.52
N LYS A 306 3.37 -19.64 10.17
CA LYS A 306 2.79 -20.90 10.63
C LYS A 306 2.74 -21.02 12.14
N GLN A 307 3.77 -20.55 12.85
CA GLN A 307 3.79 -20.57 14.31
C GLN A 307 2.79 -19.57 14.91
N ASP A 308 2.75 -18.35 14.38
CA ASP A 308 1.85 -17.30 14.81
C ASP A 308 0.39 -17.74 14.65
N LEU A 309 0.01 -18.19 13.46
CA LEU A 309 -1.34 -18.68 13.17
C LEU A 309 -1.71 -19.98 13.92
N ALA A 310 -0.74 -20.84 14.24
CA ALA A 310 -0.98 -22.03 15.05
C ALA A 310 -1.29 -21.68 16.52
N LEU A 311 -0.82 -20.55 17.00
CA LEU A 311 -1.08 -20.03 18.34
C LEU A 311 -2.34 -19.16 18.38
N THR A 312 -2.88 -18.75 17.26
CA THR A 312 -4.09 -17.91 17.17
C THR A 312 -5.35 -18.77 17.24
N PRO A 313 -6.37 -18.38 18.03
CA PRO A 313 -7.67 -19.06 18.06
C PRO A 313 -8.32 -19.13 16.67
N LYS A 314 -8.95 -20.25 16.34
CA LYS A 314 -9.48 -20.51 14.99
C LYS A 314 -10.82 -19.84 14.70
N ASP A 315 -11.51 -19.37 15.70
CA ASP A 315 -12.74 -18.59 15.63
C ASP A 315 -12.53 -17.13 15.19
N LYS A 316 -11.28 -16.65 15.20
CA LYS A 316 -10.94 -15.30 14.72
C LYS A 316 -11.00 -15.17 13.21
N LYS A 317 -11.23 -13.94 12.73
CA LYS A 317 -10.91 -13.55 11.35
C LYS A 317 -9.42 -13.20 11.25
N VAL A 318 -8.76 -13.58 10.17
CA VAL A 318 -7.38 -13.16 9.89
C VAL A 318 -7.36 -12.09 8.81
N VAL A 319 -6.70 -10.97 9.09
CA VAL A 319 -6.43 -9.93 8.07
C VAL A 319 -4.93 -9.93 7.80
N LEU A 320 -4.54 -10.46 6.64
CA LEU A 320 -3.15 -10.50 6.22
C LEU A 320 -2.78 -9.23 5.46
N CYS A 321 -1.85 -8.45 6.02
CA CYS A 321 -1.44 -7.14 5.53
C CYS A 321 -0.02 -7.19 4.99
N TYR A 322 0.17 -6.75 3.76
CA TYR A 322 1.46 -6.72 3.08
C TYR A 322 1.47 -5.60 2.04
N HIS A 323 2.61 -5.29 1.46
CA HIS A 323 2.70 -4.16 0.55
C HIS A 323 2.39 -4.54 -0.90
N ILE A 324 3.13 -5.51 -1.49
CA ILE A 324 3.01 -5.86 -2.92
C ILE A 324 1.92 -6.92 -3.12
N PRO A 325 0.90 -6.71 -3.98
CA PRO A 325 -0.12 -7.72 -4.23
C PRO A 325 0.46 -9.08 -4.61
N PHE A 326 -0.09 -10.16 -4.07
CA PHE A 326 0.26 -11.53 -4.47
C PHE A 326 -0.31 -11.91 -5.83
N THR A 327 -1.34 -11.19 -6.30
CA THR A 327 -2.01 -11.42 -7.59
C THR A 327 -1.68 -10.35 -8.63
N PHE A 328 -0.65 -9.55 -8.42
CA PHE A 328 -0.31 -8.42 -9.28
C PHE A 328 -0.28 -8.78 -10.78
N GLY A 329 -1.07 -8.05 -11.57
CA GLY A 329 -1.14 -8.19 -13.02
C GLY A 329 -1.96 -9.39 -13.53
N ASN A 330 -2.66 -10.14 -12.67
CA ASN A 330 -3.18 -11.46 -13.03
C ASN A 330 -4.66 -11.68 -12.93
N ALA A 331 -5.41 -10.80 -12.30
CA ALA A 331 -6.83 -10.98 -12.27
C ALA A 331 -7.44 -10.41 -13.56
N PRO A 332 -7.81 -11.25 -14.54
CA PRO A 332 -8.81 -10.81 -15.49
C PRO A 332 -10.07 -10.57 -14.66
N PHE A 333 -10.57 -9.33 -14.73
CA PHE A 333 -11.78 -8.95 -14.08
C PHE A 333 -12.88 -9.99 -14.30
N GLY A 334 -13.46 -10.47 -13.22
CA GLY A 334 -14.68 -11.19 -13.26
C GLY A 334 -14.68 -12.69 -13.06
N LYS A 335 -13.54 -13.35 -13.03
CA LYS A 335 -13.45 -14.75 -12.54
C LYS A 335 -12.01 -15.04 -12.18
N ALA A 336 -11.70 -15.04 -10.91
CA ALA A 336 -10.43 -15.59 -10.44
C ALA A 336 -10.25 -17.02 -10.98
N LYS A 337 -9.10 -17.31 -11.59
CA LYS A 337 -8.79 -18.68 -11.98
C LYS A 337 -8.48 -19.47 -10.72
N PRO A 338 -8.89 -20.76 -10.66
CA PRO A 338 -8.52 -21.63 -9.55
C PRO A 338 -6.99 -21.61 -9.35
N LEU A 339 -6.56 -21.43 -8.12
CA LEU A 339 -5.15 -21.56 -7.75
C LEU A 339 -4.68 -22.99 -8.00
N GLY A 340 -3.51 -23.14 -8.60
CA GLY A 340 -2.93 -24.45 -8.93
C GLY A 340 -2.92 -24.80 -10.41
N ILE A 341 -3.52 -23.99 -11.28
CA ILE A 341 -3.37 -24.16 -12.72
C ILE A 341 -2.10 -23.43 -13.13
N LYS A 342 -1.10 -24.15 -13.65
CA LYS A 342 0.02 -23.57 -14.39
C LYS A 342 -0.58 -22.69 -15.48
N SER A 343 -0.42 -21.38 -15.37
CA SER A 343 -0.87 -20.50 -16.41
C SER A 343 0.03 -20.70 -17.63
N GLU A 344 -0.55 -21.07 -18.73
CA GLU A 344 0.18 -21.27 -19.98
C GLU A 344 0.70 -19.97 -20.59
N LYS A 345 0.32 -18.82 -20.08
CA LYS A 345 0.79 -17.51 -20.58
C LYS A 345 0.88 -16.48 -19.46
N GLY A 346 2.03 -16.38 -18.85
CA GLY A 346 2.52 -15.13 -18.25
C GLY A 346 1.78 -14.56 -17.04
N HIS A 347 1.04 -15.36 -16.31
CA HIS A 347 0.41 -14.92 -15.08
C HIS A 347 1.32 -15.25 -13.90
N TYR A 348 1.70 -14.24 -13.16
CA TYR A 348 2.57 -14.36 -12.00
C TYR A 348 1.74 -14.20 -10.73
N SER A 349 1.28 -15.30 -10.17
CA SER A 349 0.94 -15.30 -8.74
C SER A 349 2.20 -15.70 -7.98
N SER A 350 2.31 -15.21 -6.74
CA SER A 350 3.34 -15.70 -5.83
C SER A 350 3.28 -17.22 -5.74
N SER A 351 4.42 -17.86 -5.79
CA SER A 351 4.52 -19.31 -5.57
C SER A 351 4.03 -19.74 -4.18
N ARG A 352 3.91 -18.78 -3.26
CA ARG A 352 3.46 -18.97 -1.89
C ARG A 352 1.97 -18.76 -1.68
N LEU A 353 1.25 -18.16 -2.64
CA LEU A 353 -0.14 -17.78 -2.45
C LEU A 353 -1.03 -18.98 -2.05
N SER A 354 -0.92 -20.13 -2.73
CA SER A 354 -1.67 -21.32 -2.34
C SER A 354 -1.37 -21.81 -0.92
N GLN A 355 -0.09 -21.74 -0.51
CA GLN A 355 0.31 -22.12 0.85
C GLN A 355 -0.24 -21.13 1.89
N LEU A 356 -0.27 -19.84 1.57
CA LEU A 356 -0.85 -18.80 2.42
C LEU A 356 -2.35 -19.03 2.60
N LEU A 357 -3.08 -19.20 1.50
CA LEU A 357 -4.52 -19.40 1.54
C LEU A 357 -4.89 -20.68 2.29
N ALA A 358 -4.12 -21.77 2.13
CA ALA A 358 -4.31 -22.99 2.91
C ALA A 358 -4.12 -22.81 4.43
N LEU A 359 -3.26 -21.87 4.85
CA LEU A 359 -3.10 -21.52 6.26
C LEU A 359 -4.26 -20.66 6.77
N LEU A 360 -4.74 -19.73 5.95
CA LEU A 360 -5.79 -18.78 6.31
C LEU A 360 -7.17 -19.43 6.30
N HIS A 361 -7.42 -20.35 5.38
CA HIS A 361 -8.70 -21.06 5.23
C HIS A 361 -9.07 -21.93 6.45
N GLN A 362 -8.14 -22.13 7.39
CA GLN A 362 -8.39 -22.86 8.64
C GLN A 362 -9.13 -22.01 9.71
N PHE A 363 -9.38 -20.73 9.43
CA PHE A 363 -10.00 -19.82 10.39
C PHE A 363 -11.49 -19.68 10.11
N GLU A 364 -12.32 -20.01 11.09
CA GLU A 364 -13.79 -19.99 11.02
C GLU A 364 -14.34 -18.57 10.82
N GLY A 365 -13.64 -17.55 11.36
CA GLY A 365 -13.97 -16.14 11.16
C GLY A 365 -13.68 -15.64 9.74
N GLY A 366 -13.07 -16.48 8.88
CA GLY A 366 -12.66 -16.10 7.53
C GLY A 366 -11.38 -15.27 7.50
N TYR A 367 -11.07 -14.70 6.35
CA TYR A 367 -9.85 -13.91 6.16
C TYR A 367 -9.99 -12.89 5.05
N GLU A 368 -9.18 -11.84 5.13
CA GLU A 368 -9.03 -10.76 4.12
C GLU A 368 -7.56 -10.56 3.80
N LEU A 369 -7.26 -10.09 2.60
CA LEU A 369 -5.92 -9.74 2.15
C LEU A 369 -5.86 -8.24 1.85
N PHE A 370 -4.97 -7.52 2.52
CA PHE A 370 -4.80 -6.07 2.36
C PHE A 370 -3.42 -5.76 1.79
N CYS A 371 -3.36 -4.96 0.72
CA CYS A 371 -2.11 -4.55 0.09
C CYS A 371 -2.17 -3.11 -0.45
N GLY A 372 -1.01 -2.58 -0.90
CA GLY A 372 -0.84 -1.27 -1.51
C GLY A 372 -0.10 -1.38 -2.85
N HIS A 373 0.99 -0.61 -3.03
CA HIS A 373 1.97 -0.73 -4.10
C HIS A 373 1.53 -0.25 -5.49
N THR A 374 0.32 -0.53 -5.90
CA THR A 374 -0.13 -0.26 -7.27
C THR A 374 -0.51 1.19 -7.51
N HIS A 375 -0.75 1.95 -6.45
CA HIS A 375 -1.25 3.32 -6.45
C HIS A 375 -2.66 3.49 -7.00
N PHE A 376 -3.36 2.43 -7.33
CA PHE A 376 -4.74 2.49 -7.79
C PHE A 376 -5.65 1.54 -7.02
N ALA A 377 -6.92 1.91 -6.90
CA ALA A 377 -7.94 1.08 -6.28
C ALA A 377 -8.16 -0.19 -7.12
N CYS A 378 -8.03 -1.34 -6.52
CA CYS A 378 -8.36 -2.60 -7.18
C CYS A 378 -8.66 -3.68 -6.15
N ASN A 379 -9.83 -4.29 -6.24
CA ASN A 379 -10.17 -5.46 -5.45
C ASN A 379 -10.00 -6.69 -6.34
N HIS A 380 -9.01 -7.53 -6.03
CA HIS A 380 -8.76 -8.78 -6.74
C HIS A 380 -9.56 -9.91 -6.13
N GLU A 381 -10.37 -10.58 -6.93
CA GLU A 381 -11.11 -11.77 -6.52
C GLU A 381 -10.26 -13.00 -6.78
N ILE A 382 -10.00 -13.77 -5.74
CA ILE A 382 -9.25 -15.02 -5.78
C ILE A 382 -10.21 -16.16 -5.47
N ARG A 383 -10.40 -17.09 -6.40
CA ARG A 383 -11.18 -18.30 -6.14
C ARG A 383 -10.30 -19.34 -5.47
N TYR A 384 -10.65 -19.71 -4.22
CA TYR A 384 -9.93 -20.72 -3.46
C TYR A 384 -10.91 -21.65 -2.74
N GLU A 385 -10.77 -22.99 -2.90
CA GLU A 385 -11.60 -24.02 -2.28
C GLU A 385 -13.12 -23.79 -2.39
N GLY A 386 -13.56 -23.15 -3.47
CA GLY A 386 -14.96 -22.87 -3.72
C GLY A 386 -15.46 -21.50 -3.21
N GLU A 387 -14.64 -20.75 -2.50
CA GLU A 387 -14.94 -19.43 -1.95
C GLU A 387 -14.25 -18.30 -2.71
N ASP A 388 -14.83 -17.12 -2.68
CA ASP A 388 -14.22 -15.90 -3.21
C ASP A 388 -13.49 -15.17 -2.08
N VAL A 389 -12.18 -15.01 -2.25
CA VAL A 389 -11.29 -14.31 -1.34
C VAL A 389 -10.93 -12.97 -1.95
N MET A 390 -11.04 -11.90 -1.17
CA MET A 390 -10.70 -10.57 -1.66
C MET A 390 -9.27 -10.18 -1.28
N GLU A 391 -8.49 -9.75 -2.27
CA GLU A 391 -7.26 -9.02 -2.09
C GLU A 391 -7.55 -7.54 -2.36
N HIS A 392 -7.66 -6.75 -1.29
CA HIS A 392 -7.94 -5.32 -1.35
C HIS A 392 -6.64 -4.55 -1.63
N CYS A 393 -6.52 -4.01 -2.83
CA CYS A 393 -5.40 -3.17 -3.21
C CYS A 393 -5.78 -1.71 -3.05
N HIS A 394 -5.13 -1.03 -2.13
CA HIS A 394 -5.46 0.31 -1.72
C HIS A 394 -4.84 1.36 -2.63
N ALA A 395 -5.65 2.31 -3.10
CA ALA A 395 -5.18 3.46 -3.86
C ALA A 395 -4.25 4.34 -3.01
N ALA A 396 -3.31 5.00 -3.68
CA ALA A 396 -2.30 5.81 -3.02
C ALA A 396 -2.87 7.09 -2.38
N ALA A 397 -2.41 7.40 -1.19
CA ALA A 397 -2.69 8.66 -0.53
C ALA A 397 -1.96 9.85 -1.17
N CYS A 398 -0.95 9.59 -1.98
CA CYS A 398 -0.15 10.60 -2.67
C CYS A 398 -0.69 10.99 -4.05
N GLY A 399 -1.84 10.45 -4.49
CA GLY A 399 -2.30 10.66 -5.86
C GLY A 399 -1.27 10.16 -6.88
N ASN A 400 -0.95 10.94 -7.90
CA ASN A 400 0.15 10.61 -8.81
C ASN A 400 1.49 11.08 -8.22
N ILE A 401 1.95 10.44 -7.18
CA ILE A 401 3.24 10.70 -6.48
C ILE A 401 3.42 12.20 -6.20
N TRP A 402 2.42 12.81 -5.57
CA TRP A 402 2.36 14.23 -5.22
C TRP A 402 2.44 15.21 -6.40
N GLN A 403 2.37 14.71 -7.63
CA GLN A 403 2.34 15.52 -8.84
C GLN A 403 0.90 15.92 -9.22
N SER A 404 -0.08 15.23 -8.67
CA SER A 404 -1.50 15.59 -8.73
C SER A 404 -2.25 14.94 -7.56
N ASN A 405 -3.45 15.43 -7.30
CA ASN A 405 -4.34 14.84 -6.29
C ASN A 405 -5.28 13.78 -6.89
N ILE A 406 -4.96 13.26 -8.06
CA ILE A 406 -5.71 12.21 -8.76
C ILE A 406 -4.79 11.02 -8.93
N ASN A 407 -5.25 9.85 -8.48
CA ASN A 407 -4.62 8.59 -8.80
C ASN A 407 -4.80 8.29 -10.28
N ILE A 408 -3.90 7.49 -10.85
CA ILE A 408 -3.95 7.12 -12.25
C ILE A 408 -5.23 6.35 -12.64
N CYS A 409 -5.91 5.76 -11.67
CA CYS A 409 -7.22 5.12 -11.85
C CYS A 409 -8.41 6.08 -11.79
N GLY A 410 -8.18 7.39 -11.64
CA GLY A 410 -9.23 8.41 -11.59
C GLY A 410 -9.85 8.60 -10.21
N THR A 411 -9.46 7.84 -9.19
CA THR A 411 -9.85 8.15 -7.82
C THR A 411 -9.07 9.37 -7.32
N PRO A 412 -9.66 10.28 -6.52
CA PRO A 412 -8.87 11.30 -5.85
C PRO A 412 -7.84 10.62 -4.92
N ASN A 413 -6.78 11.31 -4.53
CA ASN A 413 -5.96 10.84 -3.43
C ASN A 413 -6.81 10.72 -2.16
N GLY A 414 -6.54 9.71 -1.32
CA GLY A 414 -7.42 9.47 -0.18
C GLY A 414 -6.99 8.27 0.66
N TYR A 415 -7.95 7.69 1.33
CA TYR A 415 -7.77 6.56 2.23
C TYR A 415 -9.07 5.76 2.34
N TYR A 416 -9.00 4.61 3.01
CA TYR A 416 -10.15 3.73 3.21
C TYR A 416 -10.58 3.73 4.67
N VAL A 417 -11.88 3.58 4.90
CA VAL A 417 -12.46 3.42 6.24
C VAL A 417 -13.23 2.11 6.26
N TYR A 418 -12.73 1.15 7.00
CA TYR A 418 -13.34 -0.14 7.23
C TYR A 418 -14.06 -0.18 8.58
N GLN A 419 -15.16 -0.92 8.65
CA GLN A 419 -15.89 -1.21 9.89
C GLN A 419 -15.88 -2.72 10.14
N PHE A 420 -15.36 -3.12 11.28
CA PHE A 420 -15.46 -4.49 11.75
C PHE A 420 -16.46 -4.60 12.88
N ILE A 421 -17.31 -5.62 12.86
CA ILE A 421 -18.24 -5.98 13.92
C ILE A 421 -18.20 -7.51 14.13
N GLY A 422 -17.75 -7.96 15.29
CA GLY A 422 -17.39 -9.36 15.46
C GLY A 422 -16.35 -9.74 14.41
N THR A 423 -16.47 -10.89 13.79
CA THR A 423 -15.57 -11.34 12.72
C THR A 423 -15.96 -10.84 11.32
N ARG A 424 -16.88 -9.88 11.20
CA ARG A 424 -17.39 -9.44 9.91
C ARG A 424 -16.88 -8.06 9.55
N LEU A 425 -16.39 -7.93 8.32
CA LEU A 425 -16.25 -6.65 7.64
C LEU A 425 -17.66 -6.20 7.22
N THR A 426 -18.18 -5.18 7.89
CA THR A 426 -19.60 -4.76 7.75
C THR A 426 -19.76 -3.46 6.97
N ASP A 427 -18.69 -2.71 6.76
CA ASP A 427 -18.68 -1.47 6.01
C ASP A 427 -17.28 -1.17 5.48
N CYS A 428 -17.21 -0.63 4.27
CA CYS A 428 -16.00 -0.10 3.68
C CYS A 428 -16.34 1.02 2.70
N TYR A 429 -15.70 2.16 2.83
CA TYR A 429 -15.80 3.22 1.82
C TYR A 429 -14.44 3.87 1.56
N TYR A 430 -14.28 4.31 0.32
CA TYR A 430 -13.15 5.15 -0.06
C TYR A 430 -13.44 6.60 0.33
N LYS A 431 -12.49 7.26 0.97
CA LYS A 431 -12.61 8.67 1.35
C LYS A 431 -11.57 9.49 0.61
N GLY A 432 -12.00 10.18 -0.43
CA GLY A 432 -11.15 11.18 -1.09
C GLY A 432 -10.81 12.32 -0.13
N THR A 433 -9.54 12.74 -0.12
CA THR A 433 -9.08 13.83 0.74
C THR A 433 -9.87 15.11 0.45
N PHE A 434 -10.54 15.64 1.47
CA PHE A 434 -11.47 16.77 1.44
C PHE A 434 -12.74 16.57 0.60
N TRP A 435 -13.00 15.36 0.12
CA TRP A 435 -14.25 15.03 -0.55
C TRP A 435 -15.32 14.57 0.44
N ASP A 436 -16.60 14.79 0.08
CA ASP A 436 -17.69 14.17 0.82
C ASP A 436 -17.59 12.65 0.73
N LYS A 437 -17.85 11.93 1.83
CA LYS A 437 -17.80 10.47 1.87
C LYS A 437 -18.80 9.79 0.92
N ASN A 438 -19.90 10.48 0.56
CA ASN A 438 -20.88 9.97 -0.37
C ASN A 438 -20.49 10.19 -1.84
N LYS A 439 -19.42 10.91 -2.11
CA LYS A 439 -18.86 11.06 -3.46
C LYS A 439 -18.02 9.83 -3.80
N GLN A 440 -18.68 8.77 -4.26
CA GLN A 440 -18.07 7.48 -4.55
C GLN A 440 -17.92 7.19 -6.05
N MET A 441 -18.26 8.14 -6.92
CA MET A 441 -18.08 7.98 -8.35
C MET A 441 -17.88 9.31 -9.07
N THR A 442 -17.26 9.19 -10.25
CA THR A 442 -17.27 10.20 -11.30
C THR A 442 -17.84 9.59 -12.57
N ILE A 443 -18.55 10.40 -13.35
CA ILE A 443 -19.12 9.98 -14.61
C ILE A 443 -18.69 10.91 -15.74
N PHE A 444 -18.55 10.39 -16.93
CA PHE A 444 -18.23 11.15 -18.14
C PHE A 444 -18.78 10.45 -19.38
N LYS A 445 -18.86 11.18 -20.49
CA LYS A 445 -19.22 10.60 -21.78
C LYS A 445 -17.98 9.98 -22.42
N ALA A 446 -18.08 8.76 -22.94
CA ALA A 446 -16.95 8.03 -23.54
C ALA A 446 -16.25 8.81 -24.65
N GLN A 447 -16.98 9.65 -25.38
CA GLN A 447 -16.45 10.47 -26.48
C GLN A 447 -15.96 11.85 -26.03
N THR A 448 -15.96 12.13 -24.72
CA THR A 448 -15.42 13.40 -24.23
C THR A 448 -13.94 13.49 -24.56
N ASP A 449 -13.58 14.60 -25.17
CA ASP A 449 -12.21 14.96 -25.45
C ASP A 449 -11.63 15.63 -24.19
N PHE A 450 -10.70 14.93 -23.56
CA PHE A 450 -9.91 15.48 -22.49
C PHE A 450 -8.55 15.93 -23.06
N ASN A 451 -8.45 17.19 -23.43
CA ASN A 451 -7.24 17.80 -23.96
C ASN A 451 -6.78 17.21 -25.33
N GLY A 452 -7.69 17.08 -26.27
CA GLY A 452 -7.43 16.55 -27.59
C GLY A 452 -7.32 15.02 -27.68
N GLU A 453 -7.65 14.32 -26.59
CA GLU A 453 -7.53 12.86 -26.50
C GLU A 453 -8.87 12.20 -26.12
N SER A 454 -9.31 11.28 -26.95
CA SER A 454 -10.42 10.37 -26.63
C SER A 454 -9.89 9.00 -26.25
N TYR A 455 -10.42 8.42 -25.18
CA TYR A 455 -10.00 7.13 -24.65
C TYR A 455 -11.00 6.00 -24.92
N ALA A 456 -12.05 6.28 -25.67
CA ALA A 456 -13.10 5.30 -26.01
C ALA A 456 -12.56 4.08 -26.77
N GLU A 457 -11.52 4.26 -27.58
CA GLU A 457 -10.87 3.17 -28.32
C GLU A 457 -10.16 2.19 -27.39
N ASP A 458 -9.53 2.68 -26.35
CA ASP A 458 -8.81 1.85 -25.37
C ASP A 458 -9.77 0.94 -24.60
N TRP A 459 -11.03 1.32 -24.53
CA TRP A 459 -12.09 0.51 -23.88
C TRP A 459 -12.82 -0.43 -24.85
N GLY A 460 -12.48 -0.41 -26.13
CA GLY A 460 -13.19 -1.17 -27.16
C GLY A 460 -14.55 -0.59 -27.53
N LEU A 461 -14.81 0.69 -27.19
CA LEU A 461 -16.09 1.38 -27.43
C LEU A 461 -16.10 2.21 -28.72
N SER A 462 -15.02 2.18 -29.51
CA SER A 462 -14.85 2.97 -30.73
C SER A 462 -15.88 2.67 -31.83
N LYS A 463 -16.49 1.49 -31.81
CA LYS A 463 -17.49 1.07 -32.79
C LYS A 463 -18.84 1.76 -32.62
N ASP A 464 -19.07 2.36 -31.46
CA ASP A 464 -20.33 3.00 -31.10
C ASP A 464 -20.21 4.53 -31.14
N LYS A 465 -19.61 5.06 -32.21
CA LYS A 465 -19.23 6.49 -32.36
C LYS A 465 -20.39 7.48 -32.16
N ASP A 466 -21.61 7.08 -32.44
CA ASP A 466 -22.76 7.98 -32.48
C ASP A 466 -23.59 7.99 -31.19
N LYS A 467 -23.09 7.37 -30.13
CA LYS A 467 -23.90 7.17 -28.94
C LYS A 467 -23.30 7.92 -27.74
N ASN A 468 -24.18 8.56 -26.99
CA ASN A 468 -23.86 9.19 -25.71
C ASN A 468 -23.55 8.14 -24.64
N ILE A 469 -22.54 7.29 -24.89
CA ILE A 469 -22.12 6.27 -23.94
C ILE A 469 -21.67 6.96 -22.66
N LEU A 470 -22.32 6.60 -21.54
CA LEU A 470 -21.92 7.05 -20.21
C LEU A 470 -20.92 6.07 -19.62
N VAL A 471 -19.83 6.59 -19.09
CA VAL A 471 -18.83 5.85 -18.33
C VAL A 471 -18.89 6.32 -16.88
N ALA A 472 -18.96 5.37 -15.95
CA ALA A 472 -18.85 5.62 -14.54
C ALA A 472 -17.58 4.99 -14.00
N ASN A 473 -16.75 5.80 -13.36
CA ASN A 473 -15.68 5.36 -12.48
C ASN A 473 -16.26 5.29 -11.07
N VAL A 474 -16.54 4.09 -10.59
CA VAL A 474 -17.11 3.85 -9.26
C VAL A 474 -15.99 3.42 -8.34
N PHE A 475 -15.56 4.32 -7.47
CA PHE A 475 -14.40 4.13 -6.61
C PHE A 475 -14.53 2.87 -5.76
N ASN A 476 -13.48 2.06 -5.71
CA ASN A 476 -13.43 0.81 -4.96
C ASN A 476 -14.47 -0.27 -5.36
N ALA A 477 -15.17 -0.12 -6.49
CA ALA A 477 -16.15 -1.11 -6.91
C ALA A 477 -15.48 -2.42 -7.39
N ASP A 478 -16.17 -3.52 -7.12
CA ASP A 478 -15.82 -4.88 -7.53
C ASP A 478 -17.05 -5.65 -8.06
N SER A 479 -16.96 -6.97 -8.19
CA SER A 479 -18.06 -7.79 -8.71
C SER A 479 -19.26 -7.87 -7.78
N HIS A 480 -19.10 -7.58 -6.48
CA HIS A 480 -20.19 -7.61 -5.50
C HIS A 480 -21.05 -6.34 -5.55
N TRP A 481 -20.61 -5.31 -6.26
CA TRP A 481 -21.38 -4.11 -6.45
C TRP A 481 -22.45 -4.29 -7.53
N ARG A 482 -23.61 -3.68 -7.31
CA ARG A 482 -24.68 -3.56 -8.31
C ARG A 482 -24.67 -2.16 -8.89
N ILE A 483 -24.27 -2.04 -10.16
CA ILE A 483 -24.19 -0.76 -10.85
C ILE A 483 -25.15 -0.77 -12.03
N VAL A 484 -26.10 0.17 -12.01
CA VAL A 484 -27.19 0.25 -12.99
C VAL A 484 -27.35 1.69 -13.51
N ALA A 485 -27.78 1.79 -14.75
CA ALA A 485 -28.29 3.01 -15.34
C ALA A 485 -29.83 2.96 -15.29
N ILE A 486 -30.47 4.04 -14.91
CA ILE A 486 -31.93 4.21 -14.91
C ILE A 486 -32.25 5.15 -16.06
N GLU A 487 -32.93 4.63 -17.08
CA GLU A 487 -33.41 5.35 -18.26
C GLU A 487 -34.90 5.17 -18.38
N ASP A 488 -35.66 6.26 -18.47
CA ASP A 488 -37.14 6.27 -18.54
C ASP A 488 -37.78 5.40 -17.44
N GLY A 489 -37.26 5.48 -16.23
CA GLY A 489 -37.74 4.76 -15.04
C GLY A 489 -37.40 3.26 -15.01
N LYS A 490 -36.61 2.75 -15.96
CA LYS A 490 -36.20 1.34 -16.03
C LYS A 490 -34.73 1.20 -15.69
N GLU A 491 -34.42 0.18 -14.89
CA GLU A 491 -33.03 -0.14 -14.53
C GLU A 491 -32.38 -1.05 -15.59
N TYR A 492 -31.16 -0.70 -16.00
CA TYR A 492 -30.33 -1.48 -16.90
C TYR A 492 -28.95 -1.68 -16.24
N ARG A 493 -28.49 -2.91 -16.15
CA ARG A 493 -27.14 -3.19 -15.59
C ARG A 493 -26.09 -2.56 -16.49
N MET A 494 -25.17 -1.81 -15.89
CA MET A 494 -24.02 -1.28 -16.60
C MET A 494 -22.99 -2.38 -16.87
N HIS A 495 -22.31 -2.27 -17.97
CA HIS A 495 -21.27 -3.22 -18.36
C HIS A 495 -19.93 -2.76 -17.79
N ARG A 496 -19.23 -3.67 -17.09
CA ARG A 496 -17.88 -3.40 -16.64
C ARG A 496 -16.93 -3.39 -17.84
N ILE A 497 -16.05 -2.40 -17.89
CA ILE A 497 -14.98 -2.35 -18.88
C ILE A 497 -13.94 -3.40 -18.47
N SER A 498 -13.84 -4.47 -19.26
CA SER A 498 -12.98 -5.62 -18.98
C SER A 498 -11.65 -5.54 -19.70
N SER A 499 -11.48 -4.60 -20.60
CA SER A 499 -10.24 -4.35 -21.32
C SER A 499 -9.28 -3.54 -20.45
N LYS A 500 -8.04 -3.55 -20.81
CA LYS A 500 -7.07 -2.59 -20.31
C LYS A 500 -7.61 -1.20 -20.60
N GLY A 501 -7.90 -0.44 -19.56
CA GLY A 501 -8.49 0.87 -19.69
C GLY A 501 -7.87 1.84 -18.71
N GLN A 502 -7.93 3.10 -19.07
CA GLN A 502 -7.54 4.19 -18.21
C GLN A 502 -8.78 4.99 -17.88
N ASP A 503 -8.82 5.61 -16.72
CA ASP A 503 -9.77 6.68 -16.51
C ASP A 503 -9.44 7.83 -17.49
N ALA A 504 -10.37 8.16 -18.35
CA ALA A 504 -10.15 9.17 -19.41
C ALA A 504 -9.83 10.55 -18.82
N PHE A 505 -10.46 10.86 -17.70
CA PHE A 505 -10.25 12.11 -17.01
C PHE A 505 -8.84 12.19 -16.42
N ALA A 506 -8.39 11.16 -15.67
CA ALA A 506 -7.04 11.13 -15.11
C ALA A 506 -5.98 11.13 -16.20
N ALA A 507 -6.20 10.37 -17.27
CA ALA A 507 -5.29 10.30 -18.41
C ALA A 507 -5.16 11.65 -19.12
N GLY A 508 -6.29 12.27 -19.48
CA GLY A 508 -6.31 13.58 -20.14
C GLY A 508 -5.69 14.68 -19.27
N TYR A 509 -5.99 14.64 -17.96
CA TYR A 509 -5.41 15.57 -17.00
C TYR A 509 -3.88 15.45 -16.93
N HIS A 510 -3.35 14.24 -16.72
CA HIS A 510 -1.92 14.03 -16.63
C HIS A 510 -1.20 14.26 -17.97
N HIS A 511 -1.88 14.04 -19.10
CA HIS A 511 -1.34 14.38 -20.42
C HIS A 511 -1.24 15.88 -20.62
N LYS A 512 -2.29 16.65 -20.29
CA LYS A 512 -2.31 18.11 -20.39
C LYS A 512 -1.16 18.75 -19.61
N TYR A 513 -0.90 18.27 -18.43
CA TYR A 513 0.14 18.79 -17.54
C TYR A 513 1.45 17.99 -17.62
N SER A 514 1.67 17.28 -18.72
CA SER A 514 2.78 16.35 -18.88
C SER A 514 4.19 16.97 -18.78
N GLU A 515 4.34 18.26 -19.02
CA GLU A 515 5.60 18.97 -18.77
C GLU A 515 5.87 19.18 -17.29
N SER A 516 4.82 19.22 -16.48
CA SER A 516 4.85 19.44 -15.05
C SER A 516 4.84 18.15 -14.26
N VAL A 517 4.25 17.10 -14.84
CA VAL A 517 4.17 15.76 -14.27
C VAL A 517 5.31 14.94 -14.87
N SER A 518 6.37 14.76 -14.08
CA SER A 518 7.56 14.02 -14.52
C SER A 518 7.32 12.51 -14.65
N TYR A 519 6.27 12.00 -14.03
CA TYR A 519 5.90 10.60 -14.03
C TYR A 519 4.63 10.39 -14.84
N ARG A 520 4.79 9.92 -16.05
CA ARG A 520 3.70 9.59 -16.97
C ARG A 520 3.38 8.11 -16.81
N PHE A 521 2.46 7.75 -15.94
CA PHE A 521 1.95 6.38 -15.91
C PHE A 521 1.11 6.05 -17.14
N VAL A 522 0.64 7.08 -17.85
CA VAL A 522 -0.45 6.94 -18.76
C VAL A 522 -0.14 7.66 -20.06
N SER A 523 0.17 6.91 -21.09
CA SER A 523 0.12 7.38 -22.47
C SER A 523 -0.97 6.60 -23.21
N LYS A 524 -1.62 7.24 -24.18
CA LYS A 524 -2.57 6.59 -25.08
C LYS A 524 -1.95 5.31 -25.66
N GLY A 525 -2.68 4.21 -25.62
CA GLY A 525 -2.21 2.90 -26.07
C GLY A 525 -1.35 2.11 -25.07
N ASN A 526 -0.98 2.69 -23.94
CA ASN A 526 -0.21 2.03 -22.87
C ASN A 526 -1.07 1.75 -21.63
N SER A 527 -2.22 1.15 -21.81
CA SER A 527 -3.10 0.81 -20.70
C SER A 527 -2.58 -0.41 -19.95
N TYR A 528 -1.73 -0.17 -18.96
CA TYR A 528 -1.27 -1.24 -18.05
C TYR A 528 -2.24 -1.51 -16.91
N LEU A 529 -3.17 -0.60 -16.71
CA LEU A 529 -4.06 -0.64 -15.57
C LEU A 529 -5.22 -1.57 -15.86
N LEU A 530 -5.27 -2.65 -15.10
CA LEU A 530 -6.45 -3.48 -15.01
C LEU A 530 -7.42 -2.80 -14.05
N MET A 531 -8.14 -1.79 -14.54
CA MET A 531 -9.13 -1.09 -13.72
C MET A 531 -10.41 -1.91 -13.68
N ASN A 532 -10.80 -2.35 -12.48
CA ASN A 532 -12.02 -3.15 -12.31
C ASN A 532 -13.24 -2.34 -11.85
N HIS A 533 -13.11 -1.03 -11.78
CA HIS A 533 -14.13 -0.13 -11.28
C HIS A 533 -14.64 0.89 -12.32
N LEU A 534 -14.37 0.65 -13.63
CA LEU A 534 -14.98 1.38 -14.74
C LEU A 534 -16.18 0.61 -15.33
N TYR A 535 -17.27 1.31 -15.53
CA TYR A 535 -18.51 0.74 -16.07
C TYR A 535 -19.07 1.65 -17.15
N TYR A 536 -19.72 1.08 -18.19
CA TYR A 536 -20.35 1.87 -19.23
C TYR A 536 -21.79 1.47 -19.48
N TYR A 537 -22.57 2.41 -19.98
CA TYR A 537 -23.93 2.23 -20.44
C TYR A 537 -24.13 2.93 -21.78
N VAL A 538 -24.80 2.25 -22.71
CA VAL A 538 -25.22 2.80 -24.00
C VAL A 538 -26.66 3.24 -23.90
N PRO A 539 -26.98 4.55 -23.83
CA PRO A 539 -28.34 5.03 -23.77
C PRO A 539 -29.16 4.56 -24.98
N LYS A 540 -30.39 4.13 -24.73
CA LYS A 540 -31.35 3.77 -25.79
C LYS A 540 -31.93 5.01 -26.46
N ASN A 541 -32.19 6.04 -25.65
CA ASN A 541 -32.58 7.37 -26.11
C ASN A 541 -31.41 8.33 -25.86
N PRO A 542 -30.78 8.89 -26.91
CA PRO A 542 -29.64 9.80 -26.76
C PRO A 542 -29.96 11.07 -25.96
N ASN A 543 -31.25 11.43 -25.86
CA ASN A 543 -31.70 12.62 -25.15
C ASN A 543 -32.24 12.33 -23.75
N ALA A 544 -32.27 11.06 -23.32
CA ALA A 544 -32.75 10.71 -22.00
C ALA A 544 -31.83 11.25 -20.90
N ARG A 545 -32.43 11.73 -19.84
CA ARG A 545 -31.73 11.93 -18.57
C ARG A 545 -31.57 10.56 -17.91
N ILE A 546 -30.34 10.22 -17.58
CA ILE A 546 -29.99 8.92 -17.02
C ILE A 546 -29.45 9.12 -15.63
N THR A 547 -29.98 8.37 -14.68
CA THR A 547 -29.41 8.26 -13.33
C THR A 547 -28.55 7.00 -13.24
N ILE A 548 -27.28 7.15 -12.90
CA ILE A 548 -26.43 6.02 -12.54
C ILE A 548 -26.57 5.77 -11.05
N LYS A 549 -26.85 4.51 -10.69
CA LYS A 549 -27.00 4.06 -9.31
C LYS A 549 -26.00 2.94 -9.04
N ALA A 550 -25.12 3.15 -8.08
CA ALA A 550 -24.15 2.18 -7.60
C ALA A 550 -24.50 1.77 -6.17
N SER A 551 -24.70 0.48 -5.95
CA SER A 551 -24.98 -0.09 -4.63
C SER A 551 -23.85 -1.03 -4.25
N ASP A 552 -23.27 -0.81 -3.07
CA ASP A 552 -22.19 -1.63 -2.52
C ASP A 552 -22.75 -2.88 -1.79
N PRO A 553 -21.90 -3.84 -1.42
CA PRO A 553 -22.32 -5.02 -0.66
C PRO A 553 -22.69 -4.71 0.80
N TYR A 554 -22.46 -3.49 1.27
CA TYR A 554 -22.74 -3.06 2.65
C TYR A 554 -24.08 -2.34 2.80
N GLY A 555 -24.82 -2.15 1.69
CA GLY A 555 -26.15 -1.55 1.68
C GLY A 555 -26.19 -0.05 1.37
N HIS A 556 -25.05 0.57 1.05
CA HIS A 556 -25.06 1.95 0.59
C HIS A 556 -25.46 2.03 -0.88
N THR A 557 -26.07 3.16 -1.23
CA THR A 557 -26.42 3.49 -2.61
C THR A 557 -25.98 4.90 -2.92
N PHE A 558 -25.23 5.03 -4.01
CA PHE A 558 -24.73 6.29 -4.53
C PHE A 558 -25.34 6.55 -5.90
N THR A 559 -25.68 7.80 -6.18
CA THR A 559 -26.29 8.18 -7.44
C THR A 559 -25.53 9.32 -8.10
N ALA A 560 -25.54 9.34 -9.43
CA ALA A 560 -25.06 10.45 -10.24
C ALA A 560 -25.94 10.59 -11.48
N GLU A 561 -26.18 11.83 -11.92
CA GLU A 561 -27.00 12.11 -13.08
C GLU A 561 -26.15 12.28 -14.33
N SER A 562 -26.66 11.92 -15.50
CA SER A 562 -25.95 12.12 -16.78
C SER A 562 -25.62 13.60 -17.06
N THR A 563 -26.36 14.53 -16.42
CA THR A 563 -26.07 15.97 -16.44
C THR A 563 -24.81 16.36 -15.65
N ASP A 564 -24.37 15.50 -14.72
CA ASP A 564 -23.16 15.69 -13.92
C ASP A 564 -21.92 15.10 -14.59
N ALA A 565 -22.08 14.63 -15.86
CA ALA A 565 -20.96 14.10 -16.62
C ALA A 565 -19.87 15.15 -16.78
N VAL A 566 -18.67 14.79 -16.36
CA VAL A 566 -17.52 15.67 -16.39
C VAL A 566 -17.05 15.84 -17.83
N SER A 567 -16.98 17.06 -18.30
CA SER A 567 -16.39 17.44 -19.59
C SER A 567 -15.06 18.16 -19.45
N GLU A 568 -14.81 18.66 -18.26
CA GLU A 568 -13.59 19.35 -17.86
C GLU A 568 -13.08 18.73 -16.55
N PRO A 569 -11.79 18.85 -16.23
CA PRO A 569 -11.27 18.48 -14.92
C PRO A 569 -12.07 19.17 -13.81
N PHE A 570 -12.84 18.39 -13.03
CA PHE A 570 -13.68 18.94 -11.97
C PHE A 570 -12.87 19.39 -10.72
N PHE A 571 -11.60 19.12 -10.71
CA PHE A 571 -10.68 19.86 -9.89
C PHE A 571 -10.35 21.14 -10.67
N ASN A 572 -10.60 22.27 -10.12
CA ASN A 572 -10.21 23.52 -10.75
C ASN A 572 -8.67 23.73 -10.71
N TYR A 573 -7.95 22.61 -10.85
CA TYR A 573 -6.50 22.55 -10.85
C TYR A 573 -5.90 23.14 -12.13
N ALA A 574 -6.64 23.25 -13.22
CA ALA A 574 -6.11 23.82 -14.45
C ALA A 574 -5.55 25.22 -14.20
N HIS A 575 -6.31 26.06 -13.49
CA HIS A 575 -5.86 27.41 -13.15
C HIS A 575 -4.77 27.40 -12.05
N TYR A 576 -4.93 26.54 -11.04
CA TYR A 576 -3.98 26.35 -9.96
C TYR A 576 -2.64 25.85 -10.50
N TYR A 577 -2.65 24.88 -11.42
CA TYR A 577 -1.44 24.32 -12.02
C TYR A 577 -0.67 25.30 -12.91
N GLU A 578 -1.32 26.09 -13.69
CA GLU A 578 -0.62 27.06 -14.55
C GLU A 578 0.14 28.09 -13.74
N GLN A 579 -0.46 28.57 -12.68
CA GLN A 579 0.11 29.60 -11.82
C GLN A 579 1.21 29.02 -10.90
N GLU A 580 0.92 27.97 -10.19
CA GLU A 580 1.85 27.27 -9.29
C GLU A 580 3.01 26.61 -10.05
N ASN A 581 2.75 26.13 -11.27
CA ASN A 581 3.72 25.47 -12.10
C ASN A 581 4.82 26.40 -12.61
N GLN A 582 4.50 27.64 -12.91
CA GLN A 582 5.51 28.64 -13.27
C GLN A 582 6.39 29.00 -12.06
N GLU A 583 5.81 29.16 -10.88
CA GLU A 583 6.56 29.40 -9.65
C GLU A 583 7.44 28.20 -9.28
N TYR A 584 6.91 27.00 -9.43
CA TYR A 584 7.64 25.76 -9.22
C TYR A 584 8.82 25.60 -10.19
N LYS A 585 8.62 25.82 -11.49
CA LYS A 585 9.69 25.77 -12.50
C LYS A 585 10.81 26.76 -12.17
N LYS A 586 10.47 27.96 -11.71
CA LYS A 586 11.46 28.95 -11.26
C LYS A 586 12.24 28.47 -10.03
N ALA A 587 11.53 27.99 -9.00
CA ALA A 587 12.15 27.50 -7.77
C ALA A 587 13.04 26.27 -8.02
N ARG A 588 12.57 25.32 -8.81
CA ARG A 588 13.33 24.13 -9.20
C ARG A 588 14.61 24.50 -9.97
N ASN A 589 14.51 25.41 -10.92
CA ASN A 589 15.66 25.83 -11.72
C ASN A 589 16.69 26.57 -10.84
N SER A 590 16.25 27.34 -9.85
CA SER A 590 17.13 27.97 -8.86
C SER A 590 17.88 26.92 -8.03
N LEU A 591 17.16 25.94 -7.48
CA LEU A 591 17.75 24.86 -6.68
C LEU A 591 18.74 24.00 -7.49
N LEU A 592 18.44 23.72 -8.75
CA LEU A 592 19.36 22.98 -9.64
C LEU A 592 20.64 23.78 -9.92
N ARG A 593 20.54 25.12 -10.10
CA ARG A 593 21.70 25.99 -10.27
C ARG A 593 22.56 25.98 -8.99
N ASP A 594 21.95 26.11 -7.83
CA ASP A 594 22.67 26.12 -6.56
C ASP A 594 23.35 24.79 -6.27
N SER A 595 22.70 23.67 -6.60
CA SER A 595 23.31 22.33 -6.45
C SER A 595 24.48 22.12 -7.41
N THR A 596 24.42 22.69 -8.62
CA THR A 596 25.50 22.63 -9.62
C THR A 596 26.69 23.47 -9.17
N ILE A 597 26.42 24.66 -8.64
CA ILE A 597 27.46 25.56 -8.10
C ILE A 597 28.16 24.93 -6.90
N ASN A 598 27.41 24.28 -5.99
CA ASN A 598 27.98 23.59 -4.85
C ASN A 598 28.84 22.40 -5.24
N ARG A 599 28.41 21.58 -6.23
CA ARG A 599 29.24 20.49 -6.77
C ARG A 599 30.53 20.98 -7.44
N GLN A 600 30.49 22.13 -8.11
CA GLN A 600 31.69 22.74 -8.70
C GLN A 600 32.65 23.28 -7.64
N LYS A 601 32.13 23.84 -6.55
CA LYS A 601 32.94 24.27 -5.40
C LYS A 601 33.61 23.11 -4.69
N ASP A 602 32.90 22.02 -4.47
CA ASP A 602 33.45 20.81 -3.83
C ASP A 602 34.51 20.13 -4.72
N SER A 603 34.32 20.12 -6.03
CA SER A 603 35.31 19.58 -6.98
C SER A 603 36.57 20.46 -7.09
N THR A 604 36.43 21.78 -6.91
CA THR A 604 37.58 22.71 -6.89
C THR A 604 38.33 22.66 -5.57
N GLN A 605 37.66 22.39 -4.45
CA GLN A 605 38.35 22.19 -3.16
C GLN A 605 39.07 20.84 -3.07
N SER A 606 38.53 19.78 -3.67
CA SER A 606 39.20 18.48 -3.73
C SER A 606 40.48 18.49 -4.60
N ASN A 607 40.48 19.30 -5.66
CA ASN A 607 41.67 19.45 -6.53
C ASN A 607 42.77 20.33 -5.94
N ASN A 608 42.47 21.15 -4.92
CA ASN A 608 43.47 21.95 -4.23
C ASN A 608 44.11 21.22 -3.03
N HIS A 609 43.55 20.08 -2.58
CA HIS A 609 44.18 19.25 -1.53
C HIS A 609 45.11 18.16 -2.07
N THR A 610 45.24 18.00 -3.38
CA THR A 610 46.14 17.05 -4.04
C THR A 610 47.45 17.69 -4.57
N LYS A 611 47.70 18.95 -4.23
CA LYS A 611 48.90 19.68 -4.65
C LYS A 611 49.72 20.23 -3.45
N HIS A 612 49.85 19.45 -2.40
CA HIS A 612 50.88 19.69 -1.38
C HIS A 612 51.50 18.39 -0.92
#